data_de30a0624220b150cdbaa95452637c9b
#
_entry.id   de30a0624220b150cdbaa95452637c9b
#
_cell.length_a   1.000
_cell.length_b   1.000
_cell.length_c   1.000
_cell.angle_alpha   90.00
_cell.angle_beta   90.00
_cell.angle_gamma   90.00
#
_symmetry.space_group_name_H-M   'P 1'
#
loop_
_entity.id
_entity.type
_entity.pdbx_description
1 polymer ?
#
loop_
_entity_poly.entity_id
_entity_poly.type
_entity_poly.pdbx_seq_one_letter_code
_entity_poly.pdbx_strand_id
1 'polypeptide(L)' 'IVETVPRRDHVVPVRYRDGRDWHQVLTAAGPDRVSGGQWEEAYAREYFRCVTGEGMLVWLFRDVRKGTWFLHGWWD' A
#
# COMPACT_ATOMS: atom_id res chain seq x y z
N ILE A 1 -3.05 4.72 -8.61
CA ILE A 1 -4.03 5.47 -7.78
C ILE A 1 -4.56 4.53 -6.71
N VAL A 2 -4.51 4.97 -5.48
CA VAL A 2 -5.02 4.21 -4.34
C VAL A 2 -5.99 5.10 -3.58
N GLU A 3 -7.18 4.58 -3.32
CA GLU A 3 -8.15 5.25 -2.46
C GLU A 3 -8.04 4.70 -1.05
N THR A 4 -8.12 5.58 -0.08
CA THR A 4 -7.89 5.25 1.32
C THR A 4 -9.02 5.74 2.20
N VAL A 5 -9.15 5.14 3.38
CA VAL A 5 -10.00 5.66 4.44
C VAL A 5 -9.15 5.86 5.68
N PRO A 6 -9.47 6.87 6.51
CA PRO A 6 -8.71 7.11 7.74
C PRO A 6 -9.03 6.07 8.80
N ARG A 7 -8.02 5.75 9.59
CA ARG A 7 -8.12 5.05 10.84
C ARG A 7 -7.44 5.94 11.88
N ARG A 8 -7.36 5.50 13.13
CA ARG A 8 -6.91 6.34 14.25
C ARG A 8 -5.69 7.21 13.94
N ASP A 9 -4.59 6.59 13.54
CA ASP A 9 -3.30 7.27 13.35
C ASP A 9 -2.69 7.01 11.97
N HIS A 10 -3.47 6.39 11.08
CA HIS A 10 -3.00 6.07 9.73
C HIS A 10 -4.17 5.98 8.76
N VAL A 11 -3.88 5.79 7.49
CA VAL A 11 -4.89 5.54 6.47
C VAL A 11 -4.77 4.09 6.00
N VAL A 12 -5.88 3.53 5.54
CA VAL A 12 -5.94 2.15 5.07
C VAL A 12 -6.41 2.15 3.62
N PRO A 13 -5.72 1.43 2.73
CA PRO A 13 -6.18 1.34 1.34
C PRO A 13 -7.47 0.53 1.25
N VAL A 14 -8.42 1.01 0.45
CA VAL A 14 -9.70 0.33 0.23
C VAL A 14 -9.90 -0.10 -1.21
N ARG A 15 -9.22 0.51 -2.15
CA ARG A 15 -9.15 0.03 -3.54
C ARG A 15 -7.99 0.71 -4.26
N TYR A 16 -7.54 0.08 -5.33
CA TYR A 16 -6.47 0.66 -6.15
C TYR A 16 -6.76 0.39 -7.62
N ARG A 17 -6.16 1.21 -8.46
CA ARG A 17 -6.26 1.06 -9.90
C ARG A 17 -4.92 0.61 -10.47
N ASP A 18 -4.97 -0.46 -11.26
CA ASP A 18 -3.84 -0.99 -11.99
C ASP A 18 -4.19 -0.90 -13.47
N GLY A 19 -3.56 0.04 -14.17
CA GLY A 19 -3.96 0.33 -15.53
C GLY A 19 -5.37 0.88 -15.59
N ARG A 20 -6.28 0.13 -16.22
CA ARG A 20 -7.69 0.51 -16.33
C ARG A 20 -8.58 -0.14 -15.29
N ASP A 21 -8.05 -1.13 -14.58
CA ASP A 21 -8.84 -1.96 -13.71
C ASP A 21 -8.76 -1.52 -12.27
N TRP A 22 -9.93 -1.38 -11.64
CA TRP A 22 -10.03 -1.14 -10.22
C TRP A 22 -10.12 -2.47 -9.48
N HIS A 23 -9.40 -2.56 -8.39
CA HIS A 23 -9.41 -3.72 -7.51
C HIS A 23 -9.81 -3.29 -6.12
N GLN A 24 -10.85 -3.92 -5.60
CA GLN A 24 -11.31 -3.64 -4.25
C GLN A 24 -10.46 -4.40 -3.25
N VAL A 25 -10.05 -3.71 -2.19
CA VAL A 25 -9.29 -4.31 -1.10
C VAL A 25 -10.28 -4.73 -0.03
N LEU A 26 -10.39 -6.04 0.21
CA LEU A 26 -11.28 -6.59 1.23
C LEU A 26 -10.67 -6.50 2.60
N THR A 27 -9.37 -6.82 2.71
CA THR A 27 -8.64 -6.71 3.97
C THR A 27 -7.27 -6.08 3.70
N ALA A 28 -6.79 -5.34 4.68
CA ALA A 28 -5.46 -4.74 4.61
C ALA A 28 -4.82 -4.86 5.99
N ALA A 29 -3.74 -5.60 6.07
CA ALA A 29 -2.97 -5.79 7.29
C ALA A 29 -1.74 -4.90 7.26
N GLY A 30 -1.55 -4.11 8.28
CA GLY A 30 -0.46 -3.16 8.40
C GLY A 30 -0.92 -1.89 9.11
N PRO A 31 -0.15 -0.82 9.02
CA PRO A 31 1.06 -0.71 8.21
C PRO A 31 2.29 -1.35 8.86
N ASP A 32 3.07 -2.03 8.04
CA ASP A 32 4.41 -2.46 8.43
C ASP A 32 5.37 -1.38 7.95
N ARG A 33 6.01 -0.70 8.87
CA ARG A 33 6.89 0.41 8.56
C ARG A 33 8.29 -0.08 8.30
N VAL A 34 8.81 0.29 7.13
CA VAL A 34 10.16 -0.06 6.71
C VAL A 34 10.89 1.23 6.36
N SER A 35 12.05 1.41 6.95
CA SER A 35 12.90 2.55 6.63
C SER A 35 14.34 2.09 6.49
N GLY A 36 15.12 2.85 5.74
CA GLY A 36 16.50 2.50 5.50
C GLY A 36 17.15 3.46 4.55
N GLY A 37 18.29 3.03 4.00
CA GLY A 37 19.09 3.84 3.10
C GLY A 37 19.98 4.80 3.88
N GLN A 38 20.84 5.50 3.12
CA GLN A 38 21.76 6.48 3.67
C GLN A 38 21.58 7.77 2.92
N TRP A 39 21.58 8.88 3.67
CA TRP A 39 21.60 10.22 3.08
C TRP A 39 20.55 10.39 1.99
N GLU A 40 20.98 10.52 0.74
CA GLU A 40 20.13 10.80 -0.40
C GLU A 40 19.26 9.60 -0.80
N GLU A 41 19.67 8.41 -0.41
CA GLU A 41 18.94 7.18 -0.72
C GLU A 41 18.01 6.74 0.39
N ALA A 42 17.89 7.55 1.45
CA ALA A 42 17.01 7.21 2.57
C ALA A 42 15.55 7.06 2.11
N TYR A 43 14.89 6.05 2.62
CA TYR A 43 13.49 5.80 2.32
C TYR A 43 12.71 5.47 3.59
N ALA A 44 11.41 5.74 3.54
CA ALA A 44 10.48 5.33 4.57
C ALA A 44 9.19 4.90 3.87
N ARG A 45 8.73 3.69 4.16
CA ARG A 45 7.57 3.09 3.51
C ARG A 45 6.65 2.46 4.54
N GLU A 46 5.37 2.54 4.26
CA GLU A 46 4.35 1.86 5.05
C GLU A 46 3.70 0.82 4.14
N TYR A 47 3.92 -0.45 4.46
CA TYR A 47 3.44 -1.57 3.66
C TYR A 47 2.14 -2.13 4.21
N PHE A 48 1.25 -2.48 3.29
CA PHE A 48 0.00 -3.17 3.60
C PHE A 48 -0.08 -4.46 2.81
N ARG A 49 -0.38 -5.54 3.51
CA ARG A 49 -0.66 -6.83 2.89
C ARG A 49 -2.15 -6.91 2.69
N CYS A 50 -2.59 -6.99 1.45
CA CYS A 50 -3.99 -6.84 1.09
C CYS A 50 -4.52 -8.09 0.41
N VAL A 51 -5.81 -8.34 0.63
CA VAL A 51 -6.56 -9.34 -0.13
C VAL A 51 -7.58 -8.58 -0.97
N THR A 52 -7.58 -8.82 -2.27
CA THR A 52 -8.51 -8.16 -3.19
C THR A 52 -9.84 -8.92 -3.30
N GLY A 53 -10.82 -8.28 -3.93
CA GLY A 53 -12.12 -8.91 -4.17
C GLY A 53 -12.04 -10.16 -5.04
N GLU A 54 -10.99 -10.27 -5.87
CA GLU A 54 -10.74 -11.45 -6.69
C GLU A 54 -9.98 -12.56 -5.94
N GLY A 55 -9.64 -12.30 -4.67
CA GLY A 55 -8.88 -13.26 -3.87
C GLY A 55 -7.37 -13.19 -4.08
N MET A 56 -6.87 -12.16 -4.73
CA MET A 56 -5.43 -11.97 -4.92
C MET A 56 -4.81 -11.38 -3.67
N LEU A 57 -3.59 -11.80 -3.39
CA LEU A 57 -2.77 -11.23 -2.33
C LEU A 57 -1.83 -10.21 -2.96
N VAL A 58 -1.92 -8.96 -2.50
CA VAL A 58 -1.12 -7.88 -3.06
C VAL A 58 -0.45 -7.10 -1.94
N TRP A 59 0.71 -6.52 -2.27
CA TRP A 59 1.43 -5.61 -1.38
C TRP A 59 1.31 -4.22 -1.95
N LEU A 60 0.71 -3.33 -1.17
CA LEU A 60 0.68 -1.90 -1.46
C LEU A 60 1.56 -1.19 -0.45
N PHE A 61 2.26 -0.17 -0.89
CA PHE A 61 2.98 0.65 0.08
C PHE A 61 2.82 2.13 -0.23
N ARG A 62 2.91 2.91 0.82
CA ARG A 62 2.95 4.36 0.74
C ARG A 62 4.37 4.81 1.00
N ASP A 63 4.91 5.62 0.10
CA ASP A 63 6.16 6.33 0.36
C ASP A 63 5.83 7.48 1.30
N VAL A 64 6.31 7.41 2.54
CA VAL A 64 5.95 8.37 3.58
C VAL A 64 6.47 9.77 3.24
N ARG A 65 7.63 9.85 2.60
CA ARG A 65 8.24 11.14 2.28
C ARG A 65 7.51 11.85 1.13
N LYS A 66 7.04 11.09 0.16
CA LYS A 66 6.36 11.63 -1.02
C LYS A 66 4.84 11.63 -0.88
N GLY A 67 4.30 10.81 0.01
CA GLY A 67 2.87 10.64 0.15
C GLY A 67 2.21 9.89 -0.99
N THR A 68 2.99 9.20 -1.81
CA THR A 68 2.47 8.47 -2.96
C THR A 68 2.40 6.98 -2.67
N TRP A 69 1.45 6.32 -3.36
CA TRP A 69 1.22 4.89 -3.21
C TRP A 69 1.75 4.13 -4.42
N PHE A 70 2.22 2.91 -4.15
CA PHE A 70 2.75 2.03 -5.17
C PHE A 70 2.26 0.61 -4.95
N LEU A 71 2.03 -0.10 -6.04
CA LEU A 71 1.84 -1.54 -6.01
C LEU A 71 3.21 -2.18 -6.02
N HIS A 72 3.60 -2.80 -4.91
CA HIS A 72 4.90 -3.46 -4.82
C HIS A 72 4.91 -4.76 -5.62
N GLY A 73 3.81 -5.50 -5.54
CA GLY A 73 3.66 -6.77 -6.22
C GLY A 73 2.52 -7.57 -5.61
N TRP A 74 2.43 -8.79 -6.07
CA TRP A 74 1.43 -9.71 -5.55
C TRP A 74 2.10 -11.06 -5.34
N TRP A 75 1.43 -11.92 -4.55
CA TRP A 75 1.94 -13.26 -4.31
C TRP A 75 0.76 -14.23 -4.17
N ASP A 76 1.07 -15.49 -4.35
CA ASP A 76 0.06 -16.55 -4.22
C ASP A 76 -0.08 -17.02 -2.78
#